data_f0bbe8c8216b493cd50c565231bb3396
#
_entry.id   f0bbe8c8216b493cd50c565231bb3396
#
_cell.length_a   1.000
_cell.length_b   1.000
_cell.length_c   1.000
_cell.angle_alpha   90.00
_cell.angle_beta   90.00
_cell.angle_gamma   90.00
#
_symmetry.space_group_name_H-M   'P 1'
#
loop_
_entity.id
_entity.type
_entity.pdbx_description
1 polymer ?
#
loop_
_entity_poly.entity_id
_entity_poly.type
_entity_poly.pdbx_seq_one_letter_code
_entity_poly.pdbx_strand_id
1 'polypeptide(L)'
;MNNSASSAASMTCLKFFTALTAIVFLSASLNAEMDPRRPSLTLQMENDLFGFSDRHYTSGARAAWLSADHRTDELPEPWRNIDQAIPYWNHQSFYAKNFGIAIGHHIYTPNDLGATKVLKNEHPYASWLYLESSIHTKNQNHLNSLQLSLGIVGPAALGETAQKAIHAITSSQYPRGWHHQLKNEPTLMLTFEHHTWWPLLQKPFGIDALTYGQINLGNVRTDLAIGGIIRAGWQLPSDFGPNTISLNSYNHNLSNNPHTVSPRHQFSAYAFAGFTGRLVARNIFLDGNTFADSHRVSKRPYTGELRFGAAVVWRNIEITYTQTIKSYEFYGQQYGNDWYGSLSISIGL
;
A
#
# COMPACT_ATOMS: atom_id res chain seq x y z
N MET A 1 18.46 10.37 29.76
CA MET A 1 17.19 11.13 29.67
C MET A 1 16.36 10.77 28.43
N ASN A 2 16.66 9.67 27.70
CA ASN A 2 15.98 9.34 26.42
C ASN A 2 14.85 8.29 26.51
N ASN A 3 14.58 7.74 27.69
CA ASN A 3 13.57 6.65 27.82
C ASN A 3 12.12 7.13 28.04
N SER A 4 11.90 8.37 28.43
CA SER A 4 10.57 8.91 28.71
C SER A 4 9.83 9.40 27.44
N ALA A 5 10.56 9.86 26.43
CA ALA A 5 9.97 10.32 25.17
C ALA A 5 9.46 9.15 24.29
N SER A 6 10.20 8.04 24.28
CA SER A 6 9.81 6.82 23.54
C SER A 6 8.52 6.19 24.11
N SER A 7 8.36 6.20 25.42
CA SER A 7 7.16 5.65 26.10
C SER A 7 5.91 6.51 25.85
N ALA A 8 6.06 7.83 25.80
CA ALA A 8 4.94 8.75 25.52
C ALA A 8 4.45 8.65 24.08
N ALA A 9 5.35 8.56 23.11
CA ALA A 9 5.01 8.38 21.68
C ALA A 9 4.28 7.04 21.44
N SER A 10 4.74 5.96 22.06
CA SER A 10 4.09 4.65 22.03
C SER A 10 2.67 4.67 22.59
N MET A 11 2.45 5.33 23.73
CA MET A 11 1.12 5.46 24.35
C MET A 11 0.16 6.32 23.54
N THR A 12 0.64 7.36 22.86
CA THR A 12 -0.21 8.25 22.07
C THR A 12 -0.58 7.61 20.74
N CYS A 13 0.33 6.88 20.12
CA CYS A 13 0.06 6.05 18.94
C CYS A 13 -1.00 4.98 19.26
N LEU A 14 -0.91 4.33 20.43
CA LEU A 14 -1.90 3.36 20.90
C LEU A 14 -3.30 3.99 21.12
N LYS A 15 -3.37 5.22 21.65
CA LYS A 15 -4.65 5.97 21.82
C LYS A 15 -5.27 6.38 20.51
N PHE A 16 -4.49 6.76 19.50
CA PHE A 16 -4.99 7.05 18.16
C PHE A 16 -5.54 5.78 17.49
N PHE A 17 -4.87 4.64 17.67
CA PHE A 17 -5.33 3.33 17.22
C PHE A 17 -6.64 2.91 17.90
N THR A 18 -6.77 3.08 19.20
CA THR A 18 -8.01 2.74 19.90
C THR A 18 -9.19 3.62 19.49
N ALA A 19 -8.97 4.89 19.15
CA ALA A 19 -10.02 5.76 18.64
C ALA A 19 -10.45 5.39 17.21
N LEU A 20 -9.49 5.06 16.33
CA LEU A 20 -9.77 4.65 14.94
C LEU A 20 -10.48 3.28 14.91
N THR A 21 -10.05 2.32 15.74
CA THR A 21 -10.71 1.01 15.88
C THR A 21 -12.12 1.14 16.46
N ALA A 22 -12.36 2.04 17.41
CA ALA A 22 -13.69 2.26 17.98
C ALA A 22 -14.69 2.82 16.96
N ILE A 23 -14.27 3.69 16.05
CA ILE A 23 -15.12 4.25 14.99
C ILE A 23 -15.48 3.15 13.97
N VAL A 24 -14.57 2.24 13.65
CA VAL A 24 -14.78 1.12 12.73
C VAL A 24 -15.74 0.08 13.32
N PHE A 25 -15.66 -0.20 14.64
CA PHE A 25 -16.54 -1.15 15.29
C PHE A 25 -18.00 -0.66 15.45
N LEU A 26 -18.26 0.64 15.39
CA LEU A 26 -19.61 1.18 15.56
C LEU A 26 -20.49 1.07 14.29
N SER A 27 -19.92 0.82 13.12
CA SER A 27 -20.65 0.81 11.83
C SER A 27 -20.79 -0.57 11.19
N ALA A 28 -20.13 -1.60 11.70
CA ALA A 28 -20.21 -2.93 11.12
C ALA A 28 -21.42 -3.70 11.71
N SER A 29 -22.35 -4.04 10.87
CA SER A 29 -23.40 -5.03 11.24
C SER A 29 -22.69 -6.36 11.57
N LEU A 30 -22.67 -6.72 12.86
CA LEU A 30 -21.91 -7.81 13.45
C LEU A 30 -22.23 -9.24 12.93
N ASN A 31 -23.11 -9.37 11.94
CA ASN A 31 -23.62 -10.66 11.44
C ASN A 31 -23.29 -10.96 9.97
N ALA A 32 -22.53 -10.12 9.27
CA ALA A 32 -22.20 -10.37 7.87
C ALA A 32 -20.92 -11.21 7.76
N GLU A 33 -20.98 -12.34 7.06
CA GLU A 33 -19.80 -13.07 6.60
C GLU A 33 -19.14 -12.31 5.45
N MET A 34 -17.81 -12.44 5.28
CA MET A 34 -17.10 -11.91 4.13
C MET A 34 -17.59 -12.60 2.85
N ASP A 35 -18.39 -11.94 2.09
CA ASP A 35 -18.92 -12.40 0.81
C ASP A 35 -18.15 -11.70 -0.33
N PRO A 36 -17.47 -12.41 -1.26
CA PRO A 36 -16.81 -11.82 -2.42
C PRO A 36 -17.77 -11.07 -3.34
N ARG A 37 -19.07 -11.32 -3.18
CA ARG A 37 -20.14 -10.59 -3.89
C ARG A 37 -20.46 -9.24 -3.25
N ARG A 38 -19.77 -8.84 -2.18
CA ARG A 38 -19.96 -7.55 -1.52
C ARG A 38 -18.79 -6.64 -1.80
N PRO A 39 -19.01 -5.33 -1.90
CA PRO A 39 -17.92 -4.37 -1.97
C PRO A 39 -17.14 -4.33 -0.66
N SER A 40 -15.94 -3.80 -0.70
CA SER A 40 -15.13 -3.60 0.50
C SER A 40 -14.57 -2.20 0.60
N LEU A 41 -14.31 -1.78 1.83
CA LEU A 41 -13.57 -0.58 2.18
C LEU A 41 -12.28 -0.99 2.89
N THR A 42 -11.14 -0.50 2.41
CA THR A 42 -9.83 -0.73 3.02
C THR A 42 -9.21 0.60 3.41
N LEU A 43 -8.81 0.70 4.68
CA LEU A 43 -8.03 1.81 5.21
C LEU A 43 -6.62 1.30 5.51
N GLN A 44 -5.61 2.01 5.02
CA GLN A 44 -4.20 1.64 5.17
C GLN A 44 -3.41 2.84 5.68
N MET A 45 -2.51 2.58 6.61
CA MET A 45 -1.60 3.58 7.17
C MET A 45 -0.20 2.97 7.28
N GLU A 46 0.77 3.64 6.73
CA GLU A 46 2.19 3.29 6.83
C GLU A 46 2.93 4.40 7.56
N ASN A 47 3.87 4.03 8.41
CA ASN A 47 4.67 4.99 9.14
C ASN A 47 6.02 4.39 9.54
N ASP A 48 7.07 5.19 9.47
CA ASP A 48 8.42 4.83 9.88
C ASP A 48 8.63 4.82 11.40
N LEU A 49 7.71 5.41 12.19
CA LEU A 49 7.71 5.28 13.65
C LEU A 49 7.62 3.81 14.11
N PHE A 50 6.97 2.93 13.34
CA PHE A 50 6.97 1.49 13.59
C PHE A 50 8.35 0.85 13.35
N GLY A 51 9.24 1.54 12.63
CA GLY A 51 10.64 1.17 12.42
C GLY A 51 11.60 1.87 13.37
N PHE A 52 11.09 2.62 14.34
CA PHE A 52 11.88 3.46 15.25
C PHE A 52 12.76 4.49 14.51
N SER A 53 12.32 4.95 13.36
CA SER A 53 12.94 6.01 12.56
C SER A 53 11.92 7.10 12.23
N ASP A 54 12.39 8.22 11.68
CA ASP A 54 11.54 9.29 11.14
C ASP A 54 12.34 9.90 9.99
N ARG A 55 12.40 9.16 8.86
CA ARG A 55 13.22 9.53 7.70
C ARG A 55 12.78 8.83 6.44
N HIS A 56 13.10 9.45 5.31
CA HIS A 56 12.91 8.99 3.94
C HIS A 56 11.44 8.75 3.63
N TYR A 57 10.91 7.55 3.70
CA TYR A 57 9.48 7.30 3.60
C TYR A 57 8.81 7.45 4.96
N THR A 58 8.37 8.66 5.29
CA THR A 58 7.89 8.99 6.62
C THR A 58 6.49 8.47 6.89
N SER A 59 5.57 8.63 5.94
CA SER A 59 4.21 8.10 6.09
C SER A 59 3.48 7.92 4.78
N GLY A 60 2.53 6.99 4.80
CA GLY A 60 1.53 6.80 3.76
C GLY A 60 0.16 6.57 4.37
N ALA A 61 -0.87 7.11 3.74
CA ALA A 61 -2.26 6.84 4.09
C ALA A 61 -3.04 6.57 2.79
N ARG A 62 -3.90 5.56 2.80
CA ARG A 62 -4.75 5.22 1.65
C ARG A 62 -6.11 4.74 2.12
N ALA A 63 -7.17 5.25 1.49
CA ALA A 63 -8.52 4.73 1.61
C ALA A 63 -8.96 4.23 0.24
N ALA A 64 -9.40 2.99 0.17
CA ALA A 64 -9.76 2.32 -1.07
C ALA A 64 -11.10 1.62 -0.95
N TRP A 65 -11.96 1.81 -1.94
CA TRP A 65 -13.19 1.07 -2.11
C TRP A 65 -13.06 0.16 -3.33
N LEU A 66 -13.46 -1.10 -3.18
CA LEU A 66 -13.47 -2.10 -4.23
C LEU A 66 -14.91 -2.61 -4.42
N SER A 67 -15.37 -2.72 -5.65
CA SER A 67 -16.68 -3.28 -5.98
C SER A 67 -16.78 -4.77 -5.65
N ALA A 68 -17.99 -5.28 -5.57
CA ALA A 68 -18.25 -6.70 -5.63
C ALA A 68 -17.73 -7.32 -6.94
N ASP A 69 -17.75 -8.65 -7.03
CA ASP A 69 -17.47 -9.38 -8.26
C ASP A 69 -18.53 -9.12 -9.31
N HIS A 70 -18.10 -8.83 -10.53
CA HIS A 70 -18.92 -8.60 -11.71
C HIS A 70 -18.53 -9.53 -12.85
N ARG A 71 -19.45 -9.77 -13.74
CA ARG A 71 -19.16 -10.24 -15.09
C ARG A 71 -18.81 -9.03 -15.97
N THR A 72 -18.18 -9.23 -17.12
CA THR A 72 -17.80 -8.14 -18.04
C THR A 72 -18.99 -7.25 -18.43
N ASP A 73 -20.15 -7.86 -18.69
CA ASP A 73 -21.37 -7.17 -19.09
C ASP A 73 -22.03 -6.36 -17.95
N GLU A 74 -21.72 -6.67 -16.72
CA GLU A 74 -22.21 -6.01 -15.51
C GLU A 74 -21.32 -4.81 -15.07
N LEU A 75 -20.14 -4.68 -15.64
CA LEU A 75 -19.24 -3.56 -15.32
C LEU A 75 -19.86 -2.23 -15.78
N PRO A 76 -19.71 -1.15 -14.99
CA PRO A 76 -20.03 0.20 -15.45
C PRO A 76 -19.23 0.56 -16.71
N GLU A 77 -19.81 1.39 -17.59
CA GLU A 77 -19.29 1.65 -18.94
C GLU A 77 -17.79 2.01 -19.00
N PRO A 78 -17.24 2.93 -18.20
CA PRO A 78 -15.84 3.28 -18.28
C PRO A 78 -14.91 2.07 -18.08
N TRP A 79 -15.17 1.25 -17.08
CA TRP A 79 -14.36 0.05 -16.76
C TRP A 79 -14.60 -1.08 -17.77
N ARG A 80 -15.83 -1.25 -18.24
CA ARG A 80 -16.17 -2.22 -19.29
C ARG A 80 -15.41 -1.94 -20.58
N ASN A 81 -15.34 -0.67 -21.01
CA ASN A 81 -14.62 -0.28 -22.22
C ASN A 81 -13.11 -0.54 -22.07
N ILE A 82 -12.53 -0.26 -20.89
CA ILE A 82 -11.12 -0.57 -20.58
C ILE A 82 -10.91 -2.09 -20.60
N ASP A 83 -11.76 -2.87 -19.95
CA ASP A 83 -11.67 -4.33 -19.90
C ASP A 83 -11.69 -4.95 -21.30
N GLN A 84 -12.55 -4.47 -22.19
CA GLN A 84 -12.65 -4.95 -23.57
C GLN A 84 -11.48 -4.52 -24.45
N ALA A 85 -10.84 -3.39 -24.16
CA ALA A 85 -9.74 -2.87 -24.94
C ALA A 85 -8.39 -3.55 -24.68
N ILE A 86 -8.23 -4.26 -23.54
CA ILE A 86 -6.96 -4.88 -23.17
C ILE A 86 -6.89 -6.29 -23.78
N PRO A 87 -5.95 -6.56 -24.72
CA PRO A 87 -5.74 -7.91 -25.25
C PRO A 87 -5.41 -8.91 -24.13
N TYR A 88 -5.88 -10.15 -24.28
CA TYR A 88 -5.69 -11.26 -23.31
C TYR A 88 -6.31 -11.07 -21.93
N TRP A 89 -6.87 -9.93 -21.61
CA TRP A 89 -7.54 -9.66 -20.35
C TRP A 89 -8.87 -10.42 -20.24
N ASN A 90 -9.56 -10.60 -21.35
CA ASN A 90 -10.84 -11.30 -21.49
C ASN A 90 -10.71 -12.79 -21.86
N HIS A 91 -9.60 -13.44 -21.52
CA HIS A 91 -9.49 -14.88 -21.72
C HIS A 91 -10.60 -15.61 -20.93
N GLN A 92 -11.20 -16.66 -21.50
CA GLN A 92 -12.32 -17.40 -20.91
C GLN A 92 -12.04 -17.97 -19.50
N SER A 93 -10.77 -18.07 -19.10
CA SER A 93 -10.37 -18.47 -17.76
C SER A 93 -10.57 -17.41 -16.68
N PHE A 94 -10.76 -16.12 -17.05
CA PHE A 94 -10.99 -15.04 -16.11
C PHE A 94 -12.48 -14.74 -16.02
N TYR A 95 -13.10 -15.10 -14.90
CA TYR A 95 -14.54 -15.14 -14.72
C TYR A 95 -15.09 -14.04 -13.81
N ALA A 96 -14.25 -13.40 -13.01
CA ALA A 96 -14.68 -12.35 -12.11
C ALA A 96 -13.86 -11.09 -12.31
N LYS A 97 -14.53 -9.96 -12.24
CA LYS A 97 -13.98 -8.62 -12.43
C LYS A 97 -14.40 -7.72 -11.31
N ASN A 98 -13.50 -6.82 -10.90
CA ASN A 98 -13.77 -5.80 -9.92
C ASN A 98 -13.28 -4.47 -10.46
N PHE A 99 -13.89 -3.38 -10.03
CA PHE A 99 -13.35 -2.04 -10.21
C PHE A 99 -13.23 -1.36 -8.86
N GLY A 100 -12.27 -0.46 -8.75
CA GLY A 100 -11.97 0.22 -7.50
C GLY A 100 -11.67 1.69 -7.69
N ILE A 101 -11.82 2.43 -6.61
CA ILE A 101 -11.38 3.81 -6.47
C ILE A 101 -10.62 3.96 -5.16
N ALA A 102 -9.59 4.79 -5.15
CA ALA A 102 -8.88 5.11 -3.93
C ALA A 102 -8.40 6.55 -3.90
N ILE A 103 -8.15 7.05 -2.71
CA ILE A 103 -7.39 8.26 -2.44
C ILE A 103 -6.17 7.87 -1.60
N GLY A 104 -5.01 8.41 -1.95
CA GLY A 104 -3.78 8.14 -1.21
C GLY A 104 -2.93 9.38 -1.03
N HIS A 105 -2.15 9.39 0.03
CA HIS A 105 -1.24 10.46 0.39
C HIS A 105 0.07 9.87 0.90
N HIS A 106 1.20 10.30 0.34
CA HIS A 106 2.53 9.88 0.74
C HIS A 106 3.37 11.08 1.15
N ILE A 107 4.20 10.93 2.17
CA ILE A 107 5.11 11.94 2.70
C ILE A 107 6.52 11.36 2.75
N TYR A 108 7.46 12.14 2.27
CA TYR A 108 8.89 11.83 2.25
C TYR A 108 9.67 12.98 2.86
N THR A 109 10.66 12.68 3.69
CA THR A 109 11.50 13.67 4.38
C THR A 109 12.95 13.23 4.42
N PRO A 110 13.90 14.16 4.60
CA PRO A 110 15.26 13.80 4.96
C PRO A 110 15.33 13.26 6.41
N ASN A 111 16.49 12.71 6.78
CA ASN A 111 16.71 12.20 8.13
C ASN A 111 16.73 13.29 9.21
N ASP A 112 17.29 14.49 8.92
CA ASP A 112 17.29 15.61 9.87
C ASP A 112 16.12 16.57 9.59
N LEU A 113 15.03 16.38 10.32
CA LEU A 113 13.84 17.23 10.23
C LEU A 113 14.06 18.65 10.77
N GLY A 114 15.07 18.85 11.64
CA GLY A 114 15.41 20.15 12.23
C GLY A 114 16.18 21.07 11.28
N ALA A 115 16.75 20.54 10.22
CA ALA A 115 17.52 21.30 9.25
C ALA A 115 16.63 22.30 8.50
N THR A 116 17.08 23.58 8.47
CA THR A 116 16.42 24.64 7.70
C THR A 116 17.02 24.88 6.33
N LYS A 117 18.17 24.23 6.03
CA LYS A 117 18.84 24.29 4.73
C LYS A 117 18.68 22.97 3.98
N VAL A 118 18.80 23.03 2.65
CA VAL A 118 18.81 21.83 1.82
C VAL A 118 19.97 20.93 2.22
N LEU A 119 19.66 19.70 2.57
CA LEU A 119 20.62 18.63 2.82
C LEU A 119 20.89 17.89 1.49
N LYS A 120 21.94 18.35 0.77
CA LYS A 120 22.21 17.94 -0.62
C LYS A 120 22.29 16.44 -0.86
N ASN A 121 22.70 15.66 0.15
CA ASN A 121 22.91 14.22 0.08
C ASN A 121 21.82 13.43 0.83
N GLU A 122 20.70 14.07 1.14
CA GLU A 122 19.55 13.49 1.83
C GLU A 122 18.32 13.51 0.95
N HIS A 123 17.35 12.67 1.31
CA HIS A 123 16.08 12.57 0.61
C HIS A 123 15.37 13.94 0.55
N PRO A 124 14.88 14.38 -0.61
CA PRO A 124 14.08 15.60 -0.71
C PRO A 124 12.82 15.54 0.17
N TYR A 125 12.41 16.69 0.74
CA TYR A 125 11.04 16.84 1.21
C TYR A 125 10.08 16.72 0.03
N ALA A 126 9.10 15.86 0.14
CA ALA A 126 8.07 15.71 -0.90
C ALA A 126 6.78 15.15 -0.31
N SER A 127 5.67 15.48 -0.94
CA SER A 127 4.40 14.81 -0.71
C SER A 127 3.67 14.57 -2.02
N TRP A 128 2.89 13.51 -2.06
CA TRP A 128 2.07 13.12 -3.21
C TRP A 128 0.66 12.81 -2.75
N LEU A 129 -0.31 13.55 -3.27
CA LEU A 129 -1.74 13.32 -3.08
C LEU A 129 -2.33 12.87 -4.41
N TYR A 130 -3.07 11.75 -4.42
CA TYR A 130 -3.62 11.18 -5.65
C TYR A 130 -4.99 10.55 -5.46
N LEU A 131 -5.72 10.53 -6.56
CA LEU A 131 -6.89 9.69 -6.77
C LEU A 131 -6.50 8.55 -7.69
N GLU A 132 -7.05 7.37 -7.46
CA GLU A 132 -6.79 6.17 -8.22
C GLU A 132 -8.10 5.52 -8.67
N SER A 133 -8.11 5.06 -9.92
CA SER A 133 -9.13 4.19 -10.47
C SER A 133 -8.49 2.89 -10.92
N SER A 134 -9.13 1.77 -10.67
CA SER A 134 -8.58 0.46 -10.97
C SER A 134 -9.61 -0.48 -11.57
N ILE A 135 -9.09 -1.44 -12.34
CA ILE A 135 -9.85 -2.61 -12.79
C ILE A 135 -9.02 -3.85 -12.53
N HIS A 136 -9.69 -4.90 -12.11
CA HIS A 136 -9.09 -6.18 -11.76
C HIS A 136 -9.82 -7.30 -12.49
N THR A 137 -9.08 -8.31 -12.91
CA THR A 137 -9.65 -9.53 -13.48
C THR A 137 -8.96 -10.73 -12.87
N LYS A 138 -9.73 -11.74 -12.48
CA LYS A 138 -9.22 -12.88 -11.72
C LYS A 138 -9.81 -14.21 -12.16
N ASN A 139 -9.04 -15.26 -11.90
CA ASN A 139 -9.49 -16.65 -11.89
C ASN A 139 -9.03 -17.33 -10.59
N GLN A 140 -9.04 -18.65 -10.55
CA GLN A 140 -8.65 -19.38 -9.34
C GLN A 140 -7.21 -19.08 -8.85
N ASN A 141 -6.28 -18.86 -9.78
CA ASN A 141 -4.85 -18.79 -9.45
C ASN A 141 -4.20 -17.48 -9.89
N HIS A 142 -4.86 -16.70 -10.74
CA HIS A 142 -4.28 -15.51 -11.33
C HIS A 142 -5.16 -14.29 -11.11
N LEU A 143 -4.50 -13.16 -10.83
CA LEU A 143 -5.08 -11.82 -10.76
C LEU A 143 -4.27 -10.89 -11.65
N ASN A 144 -4.95 -10.16 -12.51
CA ASN A 144 -4.39 -9.01 -13.20
C ASN A 144 -5.05 -7.73 -12.68
N SER A 145 -4.28 -6.69 -12.50
CA SER A 145 -4.75 -5.37 -12.06
C SER A 145 -4.18 -4.29 -12.96
N LEU A 146 -5.03 -3.37 -13.40
CA LEU A 146 -4.63 -2.13 -14.05
C LEU A 146 -5.14 -0.97 -13.22
N GLN A 147 -4.25 -0.03 -12.89
CA GLN A 147 -4.55 1.10 -12.02
C GLN A 147 -4.04 2.38 -12.67
N LEU A 148 -4.86 3.42 -12.63
CA LEU A 148 -4.52 4.77 -13.08
C LEU A 148 -4.59 5.71 -11.89
N SER A 149 -3.44 6.30 -11.52
CA SER A 149 -3.36 7.32 -10.45
C SER A 149 -3.13 8.70 -11.07
N LEU A 150 -3.97 9.64 -10.71
CA LEU A 150 -3.89 11.06 -11.07
C LEU A 150 -3.72 11.87 -9.79
N GLY A 151 -2.77 12.78 -9.74
CA GLY A 151 -2.48 13.49 -8.50
C GLY A 151 -1.59 14.71 -8.67
N ILE A 152 -1.02 15.12 -7.56
CA ILE A 152 -0.10 16.26 -7.49
C ILE A 152 1.03 15.96 -6.51
N VAL A 153 2.25 16.31 -6.88
CA VAL A 153 3.42 16.35 -5.99
C VAL A 153 3.71 17.80 -5.61
N GLY A 154 4.23 18.04 -4.42
CA GLY A 154 4.68 19.34 -3.95
C GLY A 154 3.74 20.00 -2.92
N PRO A 155 3.84 21.33 -2.68
CA PRO A 155 3.07 22.04 -1.65
C PRO A 155 1.57 21.82 -1.70
N ALA A 156 0.98 21.72 -2.89
CA ALA A 156 -0.45 21.48 -3.07
C ALA A 156 -0.89 20.08 -2.63
N ALA A 157 0.03 19.14 -2.44
CA ALA A 157 -0.26 17.84 -1.84
C ALA A 157 -0.38 17.87 -0.31
N LEU A 158 -0.18 19.06 0.34
CA LEU A 158 -0.43 19.32 1.77
C LEU A 158 0.41 18.50 2.76
N GLY A 159 1.57 17.96 2.33
CA GLY A 159 2.42 17.11 3.18
C GLY A 159 2.94 17.82 4.40
N GLU A 160 3.35 19.10 4.27
CA GLU A 160 3.77 19.93 5.39
C GLU A 160 2.69 20.05 6.48
N THR A 161 1.45 20.34 6.06
CA THR A 161 0.31 20.49 6.97
C THR A 161 -0.01 19.17 7.67
N ALA A 162 -0.04 18.09 6.93
CA ALA A 162 -0.32 16.76 7.46
C ALA A 162 0.76 16.30 8.46
N GLN A 163 2.04 16.43 8.11
CA GLN A 163 3.13 16.02 9.00
C GLN A 163 3.16 16.88 10.26
N LYS A 164 3.04 18.20 10.14
CA LYS A 164 3.01 19.10 11.32
C LYS A 164 1.85 18.78 12.26
N ALA A 165 0.68 18.46 11.73
CA ALA A 165 -0.48 18.06 12.55
C ALA A 165 -0.22 16.75 13.31
N ILE A 166 0.36 15.74 12.66
CA ILE A 166 0.71 14.46 13.29
C ILE A 166 1.79 14.68 14.36
N HIS A 167 2.86 15.44 14.06
CA HIS A 167 3.95 15.70 15.02
C HIS A 167 3.49 16.51 16.23
N ALA A 168 2.51 17.41 16.07
CA ALA A 168 1.89 18.10 17.20
C ALA A 168 1.15 17.14 18.16
N ILE A 169 0.51 16.09 17.62
CA ILE A 169 -0.21 15.09 18.41
C ILE A 169 0.77 14.09 19.05
N THR A 170 1.81 13.67 18.33
CA THR A 170 2.78 12.66 18.78
C THR A 170 3.94 13.23 19.57
N SER A 171 4.04 14.56 19.69
CA SER A 171 5.20 15.26 20.29
C SER A 171 6.53 14.89 19.62
N SER A 172 6.50 14.62 18.31
CA SER A 172 7.67 14.33 17.49
C SER A 172 8.43 15.61 17.12
N GLN A 173 9.67 15.48 16.60
CA GLN A 173 10.49 16.62 16.19
C GLN A 173 9.78 17.44 15.11
N TYR A 174 9.72 18.76 15.29
CA TYR A 174 9.05 19.65 14.35
C TYR A 174 9.84 19.80 13.03
N PRO A 175 9.24 19.49 11.86
CA PRO A 175 9.92 19.58 10.57
C PRO A 175 10.07 21.03 10.12
N ARG A 176 11.31 21.45 9.80
CA ARG A 176 11.65 22.85 9.48
C ARG A 176 12.06 23.07 8.02
N GLY A 177 12.23 22.00 7.22
CA GLY A 177 12.76 22.09 5.87
C GLY A 177 11.74 22.07 4.72
N TRP A 178 10.44 22.09 5.00
CA TRP A 178 9.38 21.98 3.99
C TRP A 178 9.40 23.06 2.90
N HIS A 179 9.97 24.24 3.17
CA HIS A 179 10.11 25.30 2.15
C HIS A 179 11.07 24.92 0.99
N HIS A 180 11.83 23.82 1.15
CA HIS A 180 12.69 23.24 0.12
C HIS A 180 12.10 21.99 -0.54
N GLN A 181 10.82 21.68 -0.30
CA GLN A 181 10.17 20.51 -0.89
C GLN A 181 10.13 20.59 -2.42
N LEU A 182 9.86 19.45 -3.06
CA LEU A 182 9.59 19.41 -4.49
C LEU A 182 8.49 20.41 -4.86
N LYS A 183 8.59 20.97 -6.07
CA LYS A 183 7.62 21.93 -6.60
C LYS A 183 6.31 21.24 -7.01
N ASN A 184 5.24 22.03 -7.10
CA ASN A 184 3.97 21.53 -7.60
C ASN A 184 4.13 20.97 -9.01
N GLU A 185 3.74 19.71 -9.18
CA GLU A 185 3.75 19.00 -10.44
C GLU A 185 2.54 18.08 -10.53
N PRO A 186 1.66 18.23 -11.56
CA PRO A 186 0.60 17.27 -11.82
C PRO A 186 1.21 15.93 -12.18
N THR A 187 0.58 14.86 -11.69
CA THR A 187 1.12 13.51 -11.82
C THR A 187 0.13 12.57 -12.49
N LEU A 188 0.69 11.66 -13.29
CA LEU A 188 0.00 10.53 -13.87
C LEU A 188 0.87 9.30 -13.70
N MET A 189 0.28 8.20 -13.22
CA MET A 189 0.95 6.90 -13.11
C MET A 189 -0.02 5.79 -13.51
N LEU A 190 0.41 4.94 -14.42
CA LEU A 190 -0.25 3.71 -14.80
C LEU A 190 0.51 2.55 -14.17
N THR A 191 -0.20 1.69 -13.43
CA THR A 191 0.35 0.50 -12.80
C THR A 191 -0.34 -0.73 -13.37
N PHE A 192 0.45 -1.69 -13.81
CA PHE A 192 0.00 -3.04 -14.15
C PHE A 192 0.61 -4.03 -13.17
N GLU A 193 -0.22 -4.95 -12.67
CA GLU A 193 0.21 -6.03 -11.79
C GLU A 193 -0.36 -7.36 -12.24
N HIS A 194 0.46 -8.41 -12.11
CA HIS A 194 0.05 -9.79 -12.28
C HIS A 194 0.45 -10.59 -11.04
N HIS A 195 -0.52 -11.28 -10.46
CA HIS A 195 -0.30 -12.16 -9.30
C HIS A 195 -0.63 -13.59 -9.66
N THR A 196 0.13 -14.55 -9.13
CA THR A 196 -0.16 -15.97 -9.19
C THR A 196 -0.16 -16.54 -7.78
N TRP A 197 -1.24 -17.23 -7.44
CA TRP A 197 -1.40 -17.94 -6.18
C TRP A 197 -1.07 -19.42 -6.34
N TRP A 198 -0.26 -19.96 -5.42
CA TRP A 198 0.24 -21.31 -5.37
C TRP A 198 -0.20 -21.97 -4.06
N PRO A 199 -1.32 -22.73 -4.03
CA PRO A 199 -1.71 -23.50 -2.86
C PRO A 199 -0.76 -24.68 -2.64
N LEU A 200 -0.04 -24.68 -1.52
CA LEU A 200 0.95 -25.73 -1.20
C LEU A 200 0.36 -26.75 -0.23
N LEU A 201 -0.35 -26.31 0.80
CA LEU A 201 -1.02 -27.14 1.78
C LEU A 201 -2.37 -26.51 2.13
N GLN A 202 -3.44 -27.23 1.84
CA GLN A 202 -4.81 -26.80 2.17
C GLN A 202 -5.40 -27.73 3.23
N LYS A 203 -5.25 -27.38 4.47
CA LYS A 203 -5.82 -28.04 5.66
C LYS A 203 -6.20 -26.93 6.65
N PRO A 204 -6.78 -27.27 7.82
CA PRO A 204 -7.00 -26.23 8.85
C PRO A 204 -5.78 -25.38 9.12
N PHE A 205 -4.57 -25.95 9.16
CA PHE A 205 -3.32 -25.18 9.08
C PHE A 205 -2.76 -25.28 7.66
N GLY A 206 -2.82 -24.18 6.94
CA GLY A 206 -2.45 -24.09 5.52
C GLY A 206 -1.11 -23.40 5.29
N ILE A 207 -0.53 -23.65 4.12
CA ILE A 207 0.63 -22.95 3.58
C ILE A 207 0.36 -22.66 2.12
N ASP A 208 0.61 -21.44 1.69
CA ASP A 208 0.59 -21.04 0.28
C ASP A 208 1.73 -20.07 -0.05
N ALA A 209 1.91 -19.83 -1.34
CA ALA A 209 2.80 -18.82 -1.86
C ALA A 209 2.09 -17.97 -2.90
N LEU A 210 2.52 -16.73 -3.02
CA LEU A 210 2.11 -15.79 -4.06
C LEU A 210 3.36 -15.29 -4.76
N THR A 211 3.32 -15.23 -6.07
CA THR A 211 4.35 -14.55 -6.88
C THR A 211 3.69 -13.42 -7.64
N TYR A 212 4.40 -12.32 -7.85
CA TYR A 212 3.87 -11.17 -8.58
C TYR A 212 4.92 -10.44 -9.38
N GLY A 213 4.44 -9.81 -10.46
CA GLY A 213 5.15 -8.82 -11.24
C GLY A 213 4.38 -7.53 -11.31
N GLN A 214 5.07 -6.39 -11.26
CA GLN A 214 4.48 -5.05 -11.30
C GLN A 214 5.28 -4.17 -12.26
N ILE A 215 4.58 -3.38 -13.06
CA ILE A 215 5.15 -2.34 -13.93
C ILE A 215 4.47 -1.04 -13.59
N ASN A 216 5.26 -0.02 -13.28
CA ASN A 216 4.80 1.36 -13.10
C ASN A 216 5.33 2.21 -14.25
N LEU A 217 4.44 3.02 -14.85
CA LEU A 217 4.76 3.94 -15.95
C LEU A 217 4.15 5.31 -15.63
N GLY A 218 5.00 6.33 -15.46
CA GLY A 218 4.53 7.68 -15.18
C GLY A 218 5.62 8.61 -14.69
N ASN A 219 5.26 9.88 -14.46
CA ASN A 219 6.22 10.85 -13.94
C ASN A 219 6.48 10.72 -12.44
N VAL A 220 5.61 10.05 -11.68
CA VAL A 220 5.88 9.73 -10.27
C VAL A 220 6.93 8.64 -10.17
N ARG A 221 6.69 7.52 -10.84
CA ARG A 221 7.56 6.37 -10.84
C ARG A 221 7.51 5.64 -12.18
N THR A 222 8.66 5.21 -12.66
CA THR A 222 8.79 4.29 -13.78
C THR A 222 9.73 3.20 -13.33
N ASP A 223 9.19 1.99 -13.11
CA ASP A 223 9.94 0.85 -12.61
C ASP A 223 9.29 -0.49 -12.95
N LEU A 224 10.09 -1.54 -12.82
CA LEU A 224 9.66 -2.93 -12.86
C LEU A 224 9.96 -3.57 -11.51
N ALA A 225 9.00 -4.29 -10.94
CA ALA A 225 9.19 -5.07 -9.73
C ALA A 225 8.74 -6.52 -9.92
N ILE A 226 9.46 -7.42 -9.25
CA ILE A 226 9.09 -8.82 -9.11
C ILE A 226 9.24 -9.22 -7.65
N GLY A 227 8.36 -10.10 -7.18
CA GLY A 227 8.41 -10.53 -5.80
C GLY A 227 7.58 -11.78 -5.52
N GLY A 228 7.60 -12.17 -4.26
CA GLY A 228 6.81 -13.26 -3.76
C GLY A 228 6.60 -13.18 -2.26
N ILE A 229 5.56 -13.85 -1.80
CA ILE A 229 5.15 -13.93 -0.40
C ILE A 229 4.83 -15.39 -0.11
N ILE A 230 5.26 -15.89 1.04
CA ILE A 230 4.83 -17.17 1.62
C ILE A 230 3.96 -16.86 2.81
N ARG A 231 2.81 -17.55 2.93
CA ARG A 231 1.90 -17.44 4.05
C ARG A 231 1.73 -18.80 4.73
N ALA A 232 1.61 -18.78 6.05
CA ALA A 232 1.30 -19.97 6.85
C ALA A 232 0.36 -19.59 7.99
N GLY A 233 -0.69 -20.38 8.22
CA GLY A 233 -1.63 -20.07 9.27
C GLY A 233 -2.85 -20.95 9.32
N TRP A 234 -3.73 -20.62 10.25
CA TRP A 234 -4.99 -21.29 10.48
C TRP A 234 -6.04 -20.79 9.48
N GLN A 235 -6.64 -21.72 8.72
CA GLN A 235 -7.71 -21.45 7.77
C GLN A 235 -7.37 -20.31 6.79
N LEU A 236 -6.21 -20.44 6.09
CA LEU A 236 -5.72 -19.44 5.15
C LEU A 236 -6.82 -19.02 4.17
N PRO A 237 -7.08 -17.72 3.98
CA PRO A 237 -8.02 -17.26 2.98
C PRO A 237 -7.49 -17.52 1.58
N SER A 238 -8.39 -17.96 0.69
CA SER A 238 -8.09 -18.16 -0.73
C SER A 238 -8.18 -16.81 -1.45
N ASP A 239 -7.13 -16.00 -1.36
CA ASP A 239 -7.02 -14.66 -1.94
C ASP A 239 -5.61 -14.43 -2.52
N PHE A 240 -5.33 -13.20 -2.93
CA PHE A 240 -4.05 -12.82 -3.54
C PHE A 240 -3.10 -12.06 -2.58
N GLY A 241 -3.24 -12.28 -1.28
CA GLY A 241 -2.27 -11.88 -0.26
C GLY A 241 -2.66 -10.68 0.60
N PRO A 242 -1.76 -10.26 1.49
CA PRO A 242 -2.04 -9.18 2.43
C PRO A 242 -2.10 -7.82 1.75
N ASN A 243 -2.93 -6.93 2.28
CA ASN A 243 -3.05 -5.56 1.80
C ASN A 243 -1.87 -4.70 2.26
N THR A 244 -1.16 -4.08 1.31
CA THR A 244 -0.09 -3.10 1.58
C THR A 244 -0.18 -1.93 0.60
N ILE A 245 0.18 -0.70 1.01
CA ILE A 245 0.13 0.47 0.11
C ILE A 245 1.17 0.33 -1.00
N SER A 246 2.34 -0.19 -0.69
CA SER A 246 3.46 -0.28 -1.64
C SER A 246 3.22 -1.24 -2.81
N LEU A 247 2.25 -2.14 -2.69
CA LEU A 247 1.78 -3.02 -3.76
C LEU A 247 0.49 -2.50 -4.40
N ASN A 248 -0.03 -1.34 -3.96
CA ASN A 248 -1.34 -0.81 -4.36
C ASN A 248 -2.44 -1.88 -4.32
N SER A 249 -2.37 -2.78 -3.33
CA SER A 249 -3.18 -3.98 -3.34
C SER A 249 -4.60 -3.72 -2.85
N TYR A 250 -5.56 -4.19 -3.63
CA TYR A 250 -6.99 -4.27 -3.30
C TYR A 250 -7.38 -5.71 -2.93
N ASN A 251 -6.52 -6.42 -2.22
CA ASN A 251 -6.58 -7.89 -2.21
C ASN A 251 -7.76 -8.47 -1.46
N HIS A 252 -8.46 -7.67 -0.67
CA HIS A 252 -9.35 -8.22 0.33
C HIS A 252 -10.58 -8.96 -0.21
N ASN A 253 -11.18 -8.47 -1.30
CA ASN A 253 -12.33 -9.13 -1.95
C ASN A 253 -11.96 -9.94 -3.17
N LEU A 254 -10.66 -10.04 -3.48
CA LEU A 254 -10.20 -10.78 -4.64
C LEU A 254 -10.09 -12.28 -4.33
N SER A 255 -11.10 -12.85 -3.64
CA SER A 255 -11.23 -14.28 -3.46
C SER A 255 -11.18 -15.00 -4.81
N ASN A 256 -10.36 -16.03 -4.90
CA ASN A 256 -10.12 -16.72 -6.16
C ASN A 256 -11.18 -17.76 -6.53
N ASN A 257 -12.29 -17.89 -5.80
CA ASN A 257 -13.36 -18.80 -6.18
C ASN A 257 -14.77 -18.26 -5.89
N PRO A 258 -15.45 -17.61 -6.88
CA PRO A 258 -16.82 -17.14 -6.72
C PRO A 258 -17.85 -18.29 -6.72
N HIS A 259 -17.50 -19.50 -7.14
CA HIS A 259 -18.42 -20.63 -7.25
C HIS A 259 -18.33 -21.62 -6.09
N THR A 260 -17.24 -21.64 -5.34
CA THR A 260 -17.18 -22.36 -4.09
C THR A 260 -17.61 -21.40 -2.97
N VAL A 261 -18.89 -21.49 -2.64
CA VAL A 261 -19.36 -21.20 -1.29
C VAL A 261 -18.74 -22.29 -0.37
N SER A 262 -17.43 -22.36 -0.33
CA SER A 262 -16.78 -22.99 0.81
C SER A 262 -17.16 -22.11 1.99
N PRO A 263 -17.75 -22.65 3.07
CA PRO A 263 -18.07 -21.86 4.22
C PRO A 263 -16.78 -21.14 4.62
N ARG A 264 -16.71 -19.82 4.39
CA ARG A 264 -15.57 -19.04 4.85
C ARG A 264 -15.54 -19.24 6.35
N HIS A 265 -14.44 -19.72 6.81
CA HIS A 265 -14.24 -19.86 8.23
C HIS A 265 -14.44 -18.49 8.88
N GLN A 266 -15.27 -18.42 9.91
CA GLN A 266 -15.54 -17.19 10.64
C GLN A 266 -14.28 -16.53 11.21
N PHE A 267 -13.19 -17.29 11.25
CA PHE A 267 -11.90 -16.85 11.77
C PHE A 267 -10.76 -17.46 10.95
N SER A 268 -9.81 -16.62 10.57
CA SER A 268 -8.53 -16.97 9.98
C SER A 268 -7.42 -16.16 10.63
N ALA A 269 -6.25 -16.75 10.81
CA ALA A 269 -5.07 -16.05 11.29
C ALA A 269 -3.83 -16.62 10.61
N TYR A 270 -2.99 -15.76 10.06
CA TYR A 270 -1.78 -16.19 9.36
C TYR A 270 -0.62 -15.21 9.55
N ALA A 271 0.58 -15.76 9.45
CA ALA A 271 1.81 -14.98 9.30
C ALA A 271 2.31 -15.09 7.86
N PHE A 272 3.09 -14.11 7.44
CA PHE A 272 3.67 -14.09 6.11
C PHE A 272 5.06 -13.46 6.10
N ALA A 273 5.85 -13.85 5.10
CA ALA A 273 7.12 -13.22 4.77
C ALA A 273 7.28 -13.16 3.25
N GLY A 274 7.89 -12.11 2.76
CA GLY A 274 8.06 -11.89 1.32
C GLY A 274 9.21 -11.00 0.97
N PHE A 275 9.56 -11.05 -0.30
CA PHE A 275 10.63 -10.25 -0.90
C PHE A 275 10.14 -9.60 -2.19
N THR A 276 10.61 -8.37 -2.47
CA THR A 276 10.45 -7.66 -3.73
C THR A 276 11.78 -7.12 -4.21
N GLY A 277 12.15 -7.44 -5.44
CA GLY A 277 13.22 -6.76 -6.17
C GLY A 277 12.64 -5.75 -7.15
N ARG A 278 13.27 -4.59 -7.30
CA ARG A 278 12.79 -3.51 -8.15
C ARG A 278 13.91 -2.91 -8.98
N LEU A 279 13.65 -2.71 -10.29
CA LEU A 279 14.50 -1.96 -11.22
C LEU A 279 13.86 -0.60 -11.45
N VAL A 280 14.51 0.48 -11.00
CA VAL A 280 13.96 1.84 -10.96
C VAL A 280 14.60 2.70 -12.04
N ALA A 281 13.84 3.02 -13.09
CA ALA A 281 14.25 3.98 -14.12
C ALA A 281 13.99 5.42 -13.65
N ARG A 282 12.87 5.69 -12.99
CA ARG A 282 12.50 7.00 -12.45
C ARG A 282 11.81 6.86 -11.09
N ASN A 283 12.12 7.82 -10.20
CA ASN A 283 11.42 8.05 -8.95
C ASN A 283 11.48 9.55 -8.64
N ILE A 284 10.35 10.27 -8.79
CA ILE A 284 10.28 11.73 -8.61
C ILE A 284 10.78 12.17 -7.24
N PHE A 285 10.58 11.35 -6.21
CA PHE A 285 10.97 11.65 -4.83
C PHE A 285 12.49 11.64 -4.62
N LEU A 286 13.25 11.03 -5.55
CA LEU A 286 14.71 11.01 -5.56
C LEU A 286 15.30 11.84 -6.71
N ASP A 287 14.72 11.73 -7.90
CA ASP A 287 15.18 12.38 -9.13
C ASP A 287 14.77 13.86 -9.21
N GLY A 288 13.86 14.32 -8.34
CA GLY A 288 13.27 15.64 -8.40
C GLY A 288 12.18 15.78 -9.45
N ASN A 289 11.65 16.99 -9.59
CA ASN A 289 10.57 17.31 -10.52
C ASN A 289 10.94 17.00 -11.98
N THR A 290 9.94 16.64 -12.79
CA THR A 290 10.12 16.36 -14.23
C THR A 290 10.25 17.65 -15.03
N PHE A 291 9.43 18.66 -14.68
CA PHE A 291 9.25 19.88 -15.46
C PHE A 291 9.84 21.12 -14.81
N ALA A 292 10.50 20.98 -13.65
CA ALA A 292 11.12 22.07 -12.93
C ALA A 292 12.40 21.60 -12.23
N ASP A 293 13.38 22.49 -12.06
CA ASP A 293 14.55 22.18 -11.24
C ASP A 293 14.17 22.17 -9.75
N SER A 294 14.56 21.10 -9.05
CA SER A 294 14.31 20.91 -7.64
C SER A 294 15.40 20.05 -7.00
N HIS A 295 15.37 19.91 -5.69
CA HIS A 295 16.29 19.05 -4.96
C HIS A 295 16.18 17.60 -5.44
N ARG A 296 17.34 16.94 -5.60
CA ARG A 296 17.46 15.55 -6.06
C ARG A 296 18.70 14.88 -5.49
N VAL A 297 18.68 13.56 -5.47
CA VAL A 297 19.80 12.70 -5.09
C VAL A 297 20.07 11.67 -6.19
N SER A 298 21.27 11.08 -6.20
CA SER A 298 21.61 10.02 -7.15
C SER A 298 20.96 8.71 -6.71
N LYS A 299 19.83 8.35 -7.31
CA LYS A 299 19.11 7.11 -6.97
C LYS A 299 19.89 5.86 -7.36
N ARG A 300 19.66 4.77 -6.65
CA ARG A 300 20.09 3.43 -7.05
C ARG A 300 19.09 2.84 -8.03
N PRO A 301 19.57 2.21 -9.13
CA PRO A 301 18.67 1.60 -10.11
C PRO A 301 18.05 0.30 -9.61
N TYR A 302 18.66 -0.35 -8.61
CA TYR A 302 18.17 -1.60 -8.03
C TYR A 302 17.88 -1.40 -6.55
N THR A 303 16.68 -1.77 -6.13
CA THR A 303 16.25 -1.75 -4.73
C THR A 303 15.60 -3.07 -4.37
N GLY A 304 15.63 -3.41 -3.09
CA GLY A 304 14.98 -4.59 -2.55
C GLY A 304 14.20 -4.26 -1.29
N GLU A 305 13.13 -5.02 -1.06
CA GLU A 305 12.29 -4.90 0.13
C GLU A 305 12.06 -6.29 0.70
N LEU A 306 12.25 -6.44 2.01
CA LEU A 306 11.80 -7.59 2.78
C LEU A 306 10.55 -7.18 3.55
N ARG A 307 9.53 -8.02 3.54
CA ARG A 307 8.28 -7.80 4.28
C ARG A 307 7.96 -9.01 5.11
N PHE A 308 7.47 -8.78 6.29
CA PHE A 308 6.93 -9.83 7.15
C PHE A 308 5.82 -9.26 8.02
N GLY A 309 4.87 -10.10 8.38
CA GLY A 309 3.73 -9.63 9.13
C GLY A 309 2.76 -10.72 9.51
N ALA A 310 1.62 -10.29 10.00
CA ALA A 310 0.52 -11.16 10.35
C ALA A 310 -0.82 -10.52 10.01
N ALA A 311 -1.80 -11.35 9.75
CA ALA A 311 -3.16 -10.93 9.52
C ALA A 311 -4.14 -11.79 10.31
N VAL A 312 -5.23 -11.16 10.72
CA VAL A 312 -6.38 -11.80 11.34
C VAL A 312 -7.62 -11.41 10.55
N VAL A 313 -8.36 -12.41 10.12
CA VAL A 313 -9.66 -12.24 9.49
C VAL A 313 -10.72 -12.75 10.45
N TRP A 314 -11.66 -11.89 10.78
CA TRP A 314 -12.81 -12.25 11.59
C TRP A 314 -14.09 -11.76 10.93
N ARG A 315 -14.90 -12.74 10.47
CA ARG A 315 -16.11 -12.46 9.70
C ARG A 315 -15.79 -11.60 8.46
N ASN A 316 -16.29 -10.36 8.40
CA ASN A 316 -16.10 -9.42 7.29
C ASN A 316 -14.99 -8.38 7.54
N ILE A 317 -14.17 -8.56 8.57
CA ILE A 317 -13.08 -7.65 8.90
C ILE A 317 -11.75 -8.40 8.79
N GLU A 318 -10.80 -7.78 8.10
CA GLU A 318 -9.39 -8.19 8.12
C GLU A 318 -8.53 -7.07 8.70
N ILE A 319 -7.64 -7.44 9.60
CA ILE A 319 -6.60 -6.56 10.15
C ILE A 319 -5.26 -7.17 9.80
N THR A 320 -4.43 -6.41 9.11
CA THR A 320 -3.10 -6.83 8.69
C THR A 320 -2.05 -5.86 9.22
N TYR A 321 -1.01 -6.38 9.85
CA TYR A 321 0.21 -5.65 10.17
C TYR A 321 1.36 -6.17 9.31
N THR A 322 2.11 -5.26 8.70
CA THR A 322 3.29 -5.56 7.89
C THR A 322 4.47 -4.73 8.36
N GLN A 323 5.60 -5.36 8.60
CA GLN A 323 6.89 -4.68 8.77
C GLN A 323 7.67 -4.79 7.46
N THR A 324 8.18 -3.66 6.96
CA THR A 324 8.99 -3.59 5.74
C THR A 324 10.38 -3.11 6.07
N ILE A 325 11.38 -3.79 5.51
CA ILE A 325 12.79 -3.40 5.50
C ILE A 325 13.16 -3.10 4.05
N LYS A 326 13.59 -1.88 3.78
CA LYS A 326 13.93 -1.41 2.44
C LYS A 326 15.43 -1.21 2.32
N SER A 327 16.02 -1.69 1.22
CA SER A 327 17.42 -1.45 0.91
C SER A 327 17.68 0.03 0.63
N TYR A 328 18.94 0.43 0.59
CA TYR A 328 19.32 1.78 0.18
C TYR A 328 18.72 2.17 -1.18
N GLU A 329 18.07 3.35 -1.25
CA GLU A 329 17.45 3.87 -2.45
C GLU A 329 18.32 4.83 -3.24
N PHE A 330 19.33 5.46 -2.61
CA PHE A 330 20.22 6.41 -3.26
C PHE A 330 21.66 6.27 -2.79
N TYR A 331 22.59 6.79 -3.57
CA TYR A 331 24.01 6.79 -3.22
C TYR A 331 24.26 7.87 -2.15
N GLY A 332 25.03 7.50 -1.13
CA GLY A 332 25.29 8.39 0.02
C GLY A 332 24.24 8.31 1.13
N GLN A 333 23.19 7.50 0.99
CA GLN A 333 22.25 7.22 2.06
C GLN A 333 22.98 6.70 3.29
N GLN A 334 22.73 7.34 4.43
CA GLN A 334 23.35 7.01 5.72
C GLN A 334 22.35 6.25 6.61
N TYR A 335 22.82 5.81 7.77
CA TYR A 335 21.99 5.24 8.85
C TYR A 335 21.33 3.88 8.58
N GLY A 336 21.77 3.13 7.58
CA GLY A 336 21.31 1.77 7.32
C GLY A 336 20.03 1.69 6.48
N ASN A 337 19.41 0.53 6.47
CA ASN A 337 18.16 0.26 5.77
C ASN A 337 17.00 1.02 6.39
N ASP A 338 16.02 1.38 5.58
CA ASP A 338 14.80 2.01 6.06
C ASP A 338 13.81 0.96 6.54
N TRP A 339 13.21 1.24 7.67
CA TRP A 339 12.21 0.38 8.30
C TRP A 339 10.92 1.16 8.46
N TYR A 340 9.80 0.59 8.02
CA TYR A 340 8.49 1.16 8.29
C TYR A 340 7.45 0.04 8.49
N GLY A 341 6.43 0.35 9.25
CA GLY A 341 5.30 -0.55 9.46
C GLY A 341 4.06 -0.08 8.74
N SER A 342 3.21 -1.01 8.37
CA SER A 342 1.91 -0.80 7.75
C SER A 342 0.82 -1.46 8.59
N LEU A 343 -0.27 -0.74 8.84
CA LEU A 343 -1.51 -1.30 9.35
C LEU A 343 -2.59 -1.13 8.29
N SER A 344 -3.28 -2.21 7.98
CA SER A 344 -4.43 -2.22 7.09
C SER A 344 -5.66 -2.78 7.81
N ILE A 345 -6.80 -2.15 7.61
CA ILE A 345 -8.10 -2.64 8.06
C ILE A 345 -9.02 -2.66 6.85
N SER A 346 -9.54 -3.85 6.51
CA SER A 346 -10.49 -4.04 5.42
C SER A 346 -11.82 -4.56 5.95
N ILE A 347 -12.90 -4.01 5.42
CA ILE A 347 -14.27 -4.34 5.83
C ILE A 347 -15.09 -4.67 4.59
N GLY A 348 -15.68 -5.87 4.53
CA GLY A 348 -16.74 -6.19 3.56
C GLY A 348 -18.03 -5.49 3.95
N LEU A 349 -18.65 -4.79 3.00
CA LEU A 349 -19.83 -3.94 3.20
C LEU A 349 -21.14 -4.71 2.97
#